data_060aceeb4b49dc5915285962176ac65e
#
_entry.id   060aceeb4b49dc5915285962176ac65e
#
_cell.length_a   1.000
_cell.length_b   1.000
_cell.length_c   1.000
_cell.angle_alpha   90.00
_cell.angle_beta   90.00
_cell.angle_gamma   90.00
#
_symmetry.space_group_name_H-M   'P 1'
#
loop_
_entity.id
_entity.type
_entity.pdbx_description
1 polymer ?
#
loop_
_entity_poly.entity_id
_entity_poly.type
_entity_poly.pdbx_seq_one_letter_code
_entity_poly.pdbx_strand_id
1 'polypeptide(L)'
;MKRGMAILLSVCALVSLVYFTGSKWAIHHKTLTFYDPLRTDRPVAVDIAIRRDREMEAIAEMITLPVAILNHGNTVKFTEYSFLANLLAARGYMVVSIQHDLETDKPMVTQAGEEYVGRRPQYNRGIANIMFAIDELKKIQPNSDFRHLTMAGHSNGGDISMYFAKRHPDLIKKVVTLDNLRVPFITDGKFKILSFRSRDPVFKADPGVVPNDEMCQKAGITVVKTTYQHNDLSDRGPDHVKNEIQAILDKFLDDDTPPGTVETDKPETTEPGLVALSAPP
;
A
#
# COMPACT_ATOMS: atom_id res chain seq x y z
N MET A 1 -45.40 25.31 23.42
CA MET A 1 -44.01 25.74 23.27
C MET A 1 -42.98 24.79 23.90
N LYS A 2 -43.07 24.43 25.20
CA LYS A 2 -42.06 23.61 25.88
C LYS A 2 -41.83 22.20 25.24
N ARG A 3 -42.90 21.50 24.79
CA ARG A 3 -42.77 20.18 24.13
C ARG A 3 -42.09 20.25 22.77
N GLY A 4 -42.38 21.25 21.95
CA GLY A 4 -41.74 21.44 20.63
C GLY A 4 -40.23 21.73 20.76
N MET A 5 -39.86 22.53 21.76
CA MET A 5 -38.45 22.83 22.02
C MET A 5 -37.69 21.60 22.53
N ALA A 6 -38.29 20.76 23.35
CA ALA A 6 -37.69 19.51 23.81
C ALA A 6 -37.44 18.53 22.64
N ILE A 7 -38.39 18.39 21.73
CA ILE A 7 -38.27 17.56 20.53
C ILE A 7 -37.13 18.07 19.64
N LEU A 8 -37.09 19.39 19.41
CA LEU A 8 -36.03 20.01 18.61
C LEU A 8 -34.62 19.76 19.18
N LEU A 9 -34.47 19.95 20.50
CA LEU A 9 -33.21 19.68 21.20
C LEU A 9 -32.80 18.21 21.11
N SER A 10 -33.75 17.28 21.25
CA SER A 10 -33.47 15.85 21.11
C SER A 10 -33.06 15.47 19.70
N VAL A 11 -33.70 16.02 18.67
CA VAL A 11 -33.31 15.82 17.27
C VAL A 11 -31.90 16.39 16.99
N CYS A 12 -31.62 17.62 17.45
CA CYS A 12 -30.30 18.20 17.32
C CYS A 12 -29.20 17.37 18.02
N ALA A 13 -29.49 16.88 19.23
CA ALA A 13 -28.54 16.01 19.96
C ALA A 13 -28.32 14.68 19.24
N LEU A 14 -29.37 14.06 18.69
CA LEU A 14 -29.25 12.82 17.91
C LEU A 14 -28.47 13.04 16.63
N VAL A 15 -28.76 14.09 15.87
CA VAL A 15 -28.04 14.45 14.64
C VAL A 15 -26.57 14.73 14.96
N SER A 16 -26.29 15.47 16.04
CA SER A 16 -24.93 15.74 16.48
C SER A 16 -24.18 14.46 16.87
N LEU A 17 -24.84 13.55 17.56
CA LEU A 17 -24.27 12.26 17.95
C LEU A 17 -23.96 11.39 16.73
N VAL A 18 -24.91 11.27 15.78
CA VAL A 18 -24.73 10.52 14.54
C VAL A 18 -23.60 11.13 13.69
N TYR A 19 -23.57 12.46 13.55
CA TYR A 19 -22.50 13.17 12.85
C TYR A 19 -21.15 12.93 13.52
N PHE A 20 -21.07 13.10 14.83
CA PHE A 20 -19.83 12.90 15.60
C PHE A 20 -19.33 11.45 15.53
N THR A 21 -20.21 10.46 15.69
CA THR A 21 -19.85 9.04 15.61
C THR A 21 -19.47 8.64 14.18
N GLY A 22 -20.24 9.10 13.16
CA GLY A 22 -19.93 8.84 11.76
C GLY A 22 -18.63 9.51 11.30
N SER A 23 -18.34 10.73 11.76
CA SER A 23 -17.13 11.45 11.40
C SER A 23 -15.84 10.85 11.96
N LYS A 24 -15.92 10.03 13.02
CA LYS A 24 -14.74 9.33 13.57
C LYS A 24 -14.10 8.39 12.53
N TRP A 25 -14.93 7.72 11.73
CA TRP A 25 -14.49 6.74 10.75
C TRP A 25 -14.14 7.37 9.40
N ALA A 26 -14.33 8.69 9.26
CA ALA A 26 -14.00 9.38 8.04
C ALA A 26 -12.49 9.35 7.78
N ILE A 27 -12.14 8.95 6.56
CA ILE A 27 -10.78 9.10 6.05
C ILE A 27 -10.69 10.51 5.49
N HIS A 28 -9.69 11.26 5.92
CA HIS A 28 -9.41 12.56 5.34
C HIS A 28 -8.06 12.55 4.63
N HIS A 29 -7.98 13.37 3.59
CA HIS A 29 -6.79 13.58 2.81
C HIS A 29 -6.24 14.97 3.07
N LYS A 30 -4.93 15.07 3.27
CA LYS A 30 -4.22 16.34 3.47
C LYS A 30 -3.01 16.39 2.55
N THR A 31 -3.06 17.24 1.55
CA THR A 31 -1.91 17.47 0.67
C THR A 31 -0.98 18.52 1.28
N LEU A 32 0.31 18.20 1.36
CA LEU A 32 1.37 19.08 1.82
C LEU A 32 2.48 19.13 0.77
N THR A 33 3.24 20.23 0.75
CA THR A 33 4.48 20.32 -0.02
C THR A 33 5.60 20.72 0.91
N PHE A 34 6.61 19.88 1.00
CA PHE A 34 7.86 20.17 1.68
C PHE A 34 8.91 20.62 0.66
N TYR A 35 9.87 21.42 1.11
CA TYR A 35 10.94 21.91 0.24
C TYR A 35 12.28 21.39 0.76
N ASP A 36 12.99 20.62 -0.06
CA ASP A 36 14.25 20.00 0.32
C ASP A 36 15.42 20.97 0.08
N PRO A 37 15.99 21.55 1.15
CA PRO A 37 17.04 22.54 1.02
C PRO A 37 18.35 21.95 0.49
N LEU A 38 18.58 20.65 0.65
CA LEU A 38 19.78 19.98 0.15
C LEU A 38 19.72 19.73 -1.37
N ARG A 39 18.53 19.89 -1.98
CA ARG A 39 18.30 19.72 -3.41
C ARG A 39 17.72 20.98 -4.05
N THR A 40 18.29 22.14 -3.71
CA THR A 40 17.91 23.45 -4.28
C THR A 40 16.41 23.72 -4.09
N ASP A 41 15.94 23.54 -2.85
CA ASP A 41 14.53 23.70 -2.46
C ASP A 41 13.56 22.90 -3.34
N ARG A 42 13.97 21.68 -3.73
CA ARG A 42 13.12 20.80 -4.51
C ARG A 42 11.79 20.55 -3.78
N PRO A 43 10.65 20.86 -4.41
CA PRO A 43 9.36 20.56 -3.82
C PRO A 43 9.13 19.03 -3.83
N VAL A 44 8.66 18.51 -2.70
CA VAL A 44 8.19 17.14 -2.51
C VAL A 44 6.76 17.21 -2.00
N ALA A 45 5.82 17.04 -2.92
CA ALA A 45 4.40 17.01 -2.56
C ALA A 45 4.02 15.63 -2.05
N VAL A 46 3.22 15.60 -0.98
CA VAL A 46 2.67 14.39 -0.38
C VAL A 46 1.17 14.55 -0.14
N ASP A 47 0.41 13.48 -0.32
CA ASP A 47 -0.96 13.36 0.15
C ASP A 47 -1.01 12.36 1.31
N ILE A 48 -1.50 12.80 2.45
CA ILE A 48 -1.62 11.99 3.65
C ILE A 48 -3.08 11.59 3.79
N ALA A 49 -3.38 10.29 3.65
CA ALA A 49 -4.69 9.73 3.93
C ALA A 49 -4.66 9.03 5.29
N ILE A 50 -5.58 9.42 6.19
CA ILE A 50 -5.64 8.87 7.54
C ILE A 50 -7.09 8.86 8.04
N ARG A 51 -7.45 7.84 8.81
CA ARG A 51 -8.73 7.78 9.49
C ARG A 51 -8.71 8.64 10.75
N ARG A 52 -9.69 9.50 10.87
CA ARG A 52 -9.72 10.57 11.88
C ARG A 52 -9.60 10.07 13.33
N ASP A 53 -10.28 8.97 13.67
CA ASP A 53 -10.17 8.41 15.02
C ASP A 53 -8.74 7.94 15.33
N ARG A 54 -8.08 7.30 14.35
CA ARG A 54 -6.71 6.80 14.51
C ARG A 54 -5.71 7.95 14.64
N GLU A 55 -5.90 9.02 13.88
CA GLU A 55 -5.08 10.22 14.01
C GLU A 55 -5.22 10.85 15.40
N MET A 56 -6.47 10.96 15.92
CA MET A 56 -6.74 11.48 17.26
C MET A 56 -6.12 10.61 18.37
N GLU A 57 -6.21 9.28 18.25
CA GLU A 57 -5.58 8.34 19.17
C GLU A 57 -4.04 8.46 19.15
N ALA A 58 -3.45 8.67 17.98
CA ALA A 58 -2.00 8.89 17.85
C ALA A 58 -1.56 10.24 18.44
N ILE A 59 -2.32 11.32 18.20
CA ILE A 59 -2.06 12.63 18.81
C ILE A 59 -2.14 12.54 20.34
N ALA A 60 -3.06 11.74 20.86
CA ALA A 60 -3.21 11.48 22.30
C ALA A 60 -2.17 10.47 22.85
N GLU A 61 -1.20 10.06 22.05
CA GLU A 61 -0.13 9.08 22.39
C GLU A 61 -0.67 7.70 22.83
N MET A 62 -1.90 7.38 22.46
CA MET A 62 -2.54 6.10 22.80
C MET A 62 -2.11 4.96 21.89
N ILE A 63 -1.68 5.28 20.68
CA ILE A 63 -1.23 4.32 19.67
C ILE A 63 -0.07 4.87 18.85
N THR A 64 0.66 3.95 18.19
CA THR A 64 1.57 4.28 17.10
C THR A 64 0.93 3.86 15.77
N LEU A 65 0.85 4.77 14.81
CA LEU A 65 0.26 4.50 13.50
C LEU A 65 1.21 3.68 12.64
N PRO A 66 0.77 2.57 12.04
CA PRO A 66 1.52 1.96 10.96
C PRO A 66 1.57 2.90 9.76
N VAL A 67 2.70 2.91 9.04
CA VAL A 67 2.91 3.81 7.90
C VAL A 67 2.96 3.02 6.59
N ALA A 68 2.21 3.51 5.59
CA ALA A 68 2.31 3.03 4.22
C ALA A 68 2.76 4.16 3.29
N ILE A 69 3.74 3.87 2.42
CA ILE A 69 4.21 4.80 1.38
C ILE A 69 3.68 4.34 0.03
N LEU A 70 2.96 5.21 -0.69
CA LEU A 70 2.47 4.96 -2.04
C LEU A 70 3.31 5.71 -3.07
N ASN A 71 3.81 4.97 -4.07
CA ASN A 71 4.66 5.46 -5.13
C ASN A 71 3.93 5.35 -6.48
N HIS A 72 3.76 6.48 -7.16
CA HIS A 72 2.99 6.54 -8.41
C HIS A 72 3.75 6.01 -9.62
N GLY A 73 3.01 5.56 -10.64
CA GLY A 73 3.54 5.21 -11.95
C GLY A 73 4.00 6.43 -12.74
N ASN A 74 4.80 6.19 -13.79
CA ASN A 74 5.22 7.26 -14.69
C ASN A 74 4.00 7.92 -15.34
N THR A 75 3.94 9.24 -15.42
CA THR A 75 2.84 10.04 -15.98
C THR A 75 1.49 9.90 -15.25
N VAL A 76 1.46 9.27 -14.09
CA VAL A 76 0.28 9.16 -13.23
C VAL A 76 0.47 10.07 -12.02
N LYS A 77 -0.57 10.79 -11.61
CA LYS A 77 -0.50 11.63 -10.42
C LYS A 77 -0.37 10.77 -9.15
N PHE A 78 0.38 11.24 -8.17
CA PHE A 78 0.55 10.55 -6.89
C PHE A 78 -0.78 10.32 -6.14
N THR A 79 -1.83 11.06 -6.46
CA THR A 79 -3.17 10.92 -5.89
C THR A 79 -4.08 9.95 -6.67
N GLU A 80 -3.64 9.39 -7.81
CA GLU A 80 -4.43 8.47 -8.65
C GLU A 80 -4.32 6.98 -8.21
N TYR A 81 -4.24 6.76 -6.88
CA TYR A 81 -4.29 5.45 -6.22
C TYR A 81 -5.16 5.52 -4.97
N SER A 82 -6.25 6.29 -5.06
CA SER A 82 -7.14 6.57 -3.94
C SER A 82 -7.77 5.30 -3.36
N PHE A 83 -8.03 4.28 -4.20
CA PHE A 83 -8.56 2.99 -3.76
C PHE A 83 -7.60 2.25 -2.81
N LEU A 84 -6.28 2.34 -3.04
CA LEU A 84 -5.27 1.78 -2.13
C LEU A 84 -5.13 2.64 -0.88
N ALA A 85 -5.05 3.97 -1.06
CA ALA A 85 -4.89 4.90 0.05
C ALA A 85 -6.05 4.77 1.04
N ASN A 86 -7.29 4.72 0.53
CA ASN A 86 -8.48 4.57 1.36
C ASN A 86 -8.57 3.21 2.07
N LEU A 87 -8.20 2.11 1.38
CA LEU A 87 -8.16 0.79 2.03
C LEU A 87 -7.15 0.77 3.19
N LEU A 88 -5.92 1.20 2.94
CA LEU A 88 -4.87 1.22 3.95
C LEU A 88 -5.24 2.16 5.12
N ALA A 89 -5.79 3.34 4.83
CA ALA A 89 -6.25 4.26 5.88
C ALA A 89 -7.43 3.67 6.70
N ALA A 90 -8.37 2.97 6.05
CA ALA A 90 -9.44 2.25 6.73
C ALA A 90 -8.90 1.18 7.68
N ARG A 91 -7.77 0.56 7.34
CA ARG A 91 -7.02 -0.40 8.18
C ARG A 91 -6.18 0.28 9.28
N GLY A 92 -6.25 1.58 9.40
CA GLY A 92 -5.58 2.36 10.45
C GLY A 92 -4.16 2.80 10.13
N TYR A 93 -3.71 2.69 8.87
CA TYR A 93 -2.43 3.25 8.44
C TYR A 93 -2.51 4.76 8.30
N MET A 94 -1.39 5.43 8.57
CA MET A 94 -1.08 6.71 7.93
C MET A 94 -0.50 6.41 6.56
N VAL A 95 -1.21 6.80 5.51
CA VAL A 95 -0.82 6.55 4.12
C VAL A 95 -0.24 7.80 3.53
N VAL A 96 0.94 7.70 2.92
CA VAL A 96 1.66 8.83 2.33
C VAL A 96 1.90 8.56 0.86
N SER A 97 1.14 9.20 0.00
CA SER A 97 1.35 9.20 -1.45
C SER A 97 2.34 10.29 -1.82
N ILE A 98 3.43 9.96 -2.51
CA ILE A 98 4.54 10.91 -2.78
C ILE A 98 4.66 11.21 -4.25
N GLN A 99 4.73 12.50 -4.63
CA GLN A 99 5.06 12.93 -5.98
C GLN A 99 6.56 12.84 -6.22
N HIS A 100 6.97 11.99 -7.17
CA HIS A 100 8.38 11.77 -7.47
C HIS A 100 8.92 12.65 -8.59
N ASP A 101 8.10 12.91 -9.60
CA ASP A 101 8.49 13.59 -10.81
C ASP A 101 7.90 15.00 -10.86
N LEU A 102 8.70 15.95 -11.29
CA LEU A 102 8.31 17.33 -11.57
C LEU A 102 8.33 17.56 -13.09
N GLU A 103 7.57 18.52 -13.56
CA GLU A 103 7.59 18.90 -14.99
C GLU A 103 8.97 19.37 -15.46
N THR A 104 9.79 19.90 -14.53
CA THR A 104 11.17 20.34 -14.78
C THR A 104 12.20 19.22 -14.78
N ASP A 105 11.82 18.01 -14.36
CA ASP A 105 12.73 16.88 -14.37
C ASP A 105 12.99 16.38 -15.79
N LYS A 106 14.19 15.83 -16.01
CA LYS A 106 14.49 15.17 -17.27
C LYS A 106 13.52 14.00 -17.48
N PRO A 107 12.96 13.85 -18.69
CA PRO A 107 12.09 12.72 -19.01
C PRO A 107 12.75 11.39 -18.70
N MET A 108 11.94 10.40 -18.31
CA MET A 108 12.42 9.05 -18.13
C MET A 108 12.81 8.45 -19.46
N VAL A 109 14.08 8.05 -19.58
CA VAL A 109 14.61 7.38 -20.77
C VAL A 109 14.79 5.89 -20.50
N THR A 110 14.71 5.10 -21.56
CA THR A 110 14.98 3.67 -21.55
C THR A 110 16.21 3.41 -22.40
N GLN A 111 17.26 2.86 -21.79
CA GLN A 111 18.53 2.55 -22.42
C GLN A 111 18.77 1.03 -22.37
N ALA A 112 18.64 0.36 -23.49
CA ALA A 112 18.87 -1.08 -23.58
C ALA A 112 20.30 -1.44 -23.14
N GLY A 113 20.45 -2.52 -22.36
CA GLY A 113 21.75 -2.98 -21.86
C GLY A 113 22.23 -2.32 -20.57
N GLU A 114 21.61 -1.23 -20.15
CA GLU A 114 21.88 -0.59 -18.85
C GLU A 114 21.10 -1.27 -17.72
N GLU A 115 21.66 -1.25 -16.51
CA GLU A 115 20.94 -1.74 -15.32
C GLU A 115 19.62 -0.97 -15.13
N TYR A 116 18.53 -1.72 -14.95
CA TYR A 116 17.18 -1.16 -14.91
C TYR A 116 16.85 -0.29 -16.12
N VAL A 117 17.40 -0.64 -17.27
CA VAL A 117 17.28 0.11 -18.54
C VAL A 117 17.61 1.61 -18.39
N GLY A 118 18.61 1.93 -17.56
CA GLY A 118 19.09 3.30 -17.32
C GLY A 118 18.26 4.12 -16.33
N ARG A 119 17.27 3.52 -15.65
CA ARG A 119 16.34 4.26 -14.74
C ARG A 119 16.84 4.47 -13.32
N ARG A 120 18.07 4.04 -13.01
CA ARG A 120 18.66 4.25 -11.66
C ARG A 120 18.59 5.71 -11.17
N PRO A 121 18.79 6.77 -11.98
CA PRO A 121 18.65 8.15 -11.52
C PRO A 121 17.25 8.48 -10.99
N GLN A 122 16.18 7.97 -11.66
CA GLN A 122 14.79 8.13 -11.21
C GLN A 122 14.54 7.41 -9.89
N TYR A 123 15.05 6.19 -9.75
CA TYR A 123 14.91 5.42 -8.49
C TYR A 123 15.65 6.08 -7.34
N ASN A 124 16.86 6.59 -7.55
CA ASN A 124 17.61 7.35 -6.54
C ASN A 124 16.86 8.63 -6.14
N ARG A 125 16.24 9.34 -7.09
CA ARG A 125 15.38 10.48 -6.81
C ARG A 125 14.16 10.07 -5.98
N GLY A 126 13.53 8.94 -6.33
CA GLY A 126 12.42 8.36 -5.56
C GLY A 126 12.81 8.08 -4.11
N ILE A 127 13.95 7.41 -3.88
CA ILE A 127 14.49 7.17 -2.53
C ILE A 127 14.72 8.49 -1.79
N ALA A 128 15.37 9.47 -2.43
CA ALA A 128 15.63 10.75 -1.79
C ALA A 128 14.34 11.48 -1.40
N ASN A 129 13.29 11.44 -2.25
CA ASN A 129 11.98 12.01 -1.92
C ASN A 129 11.32 11.28 -0.75
N ILE A 130 11.38 9.94 -0.71
CA ILE A 130 10.82 9.13 0.38
C ILE A 130 11.52 9.44 1.70
N MET A 131 12.85 9.42 1.73
CA MET A 131 13.61 9.69 2.95
C MET A 131 13.38 11.10 3.48
N PHE A 132 13.38 12.10 2.58
CA PHE A 132 13.09 13.48 2.94
C PHE A 132 11.65 13.65 3.48
N ALA A 133 10.65 13.05 2.80
CA ALA A 133 9.27 13.08 3.28
C ALA A 133 9.12 12.42 4.66
N ILE A 134 9.77 11.29 4.91
CA ILE A 134 9.79 10.63 6.22
C ILE A 134 10.35 11.56 7.30
N ASP A 135 11.45 12.25 7.02
CA ASP A 135 12.08 13.14 8.02
C ASP A 135 11.21 14.38 8.32
N GLU A 136 10.49 14.91 7.33
CA GLU A 136 9.53 15.99 7.55
C GLU A 136 8.27 15.50 8.29
N LEU A 137 7.77 14.30 7.93
CA LEU A 137 6.59 13.72 8.55
C LEU A 137 6.81 13.34 10.01
N LYS A 138 7.99 12.89 10.41
CA LYS A 138 8.35 12.63 11.82
C LYS A 138 8.17 13.88 12.70
N LYS A 139 8.34 15.07 12.14
CA LYS A 139 8.18 16.32 12.87
C LYS A 139 6.70 16.67 13.18
N ILE A 140 5.79 16.23 12.31
CA ILE A 140 4.36 16.59 12.40
C ILE A 140 3.48 15.42 12.85
N GLN A 141 3.96 14.17 12.72
CA GLN A 141 3.29 12.93 13.14
C GLN A 141 4.29 12.01 13.86
N PRO A 142 4.81 12.41 15.05
CA PRO A 142 5.86 11.68 15.75
C PRO A 142 5.43 10.27 16.19
N ASN A 143 4.12 10.07 16.44
CA ASN A 143 3.56 8.79 16.87
C ASN A 143 3.17 7.90 15.67
N SER A 144 4.07 7.81 14.67
CA SER A 144 3.95 6.95 13.50
C SER A 144 5.19 6.09 13.34
N ASP A 145 4.99 4.83 12.93
CA ASP A 145 6.08 3.85 12.79
C ASP A 145 6.77 3.97 11.43
N PHE A 146 7.77 4.82 11.37
CA PHE A 146 8.61 4.96 10.18
C PHE A 146 9.75 3.93 10.09
N ARG A 147 9.76 2.91 10.97
CA ARG A 147 10.77 1.84 10.96
C ARG A 147 10.25 0.53 10.36
N HIS A 148 8.93 0.37 10.22
CA HIS A 148 8.32 -0.85 9.69
C HIS A 148 7.31 -0.51 8.58
N LEU A 149 7.83 0.05 7.49
CA LEU A 149 7.03 0.60 6.40
C LEU A 149 6.35 -0.50 5.57
N THR A 150 5.11 -0.25 5.18
CA THR A 150 4.47 -0.93 4.06
C THR A 150 4.70 -0.07 2.81
N MET A 151 5.47 -0.58 1.86
CA MET A 151 5.70 0.10 0.58
C MET A 151 4.67 -0.38 -0.44
N ALA A 152 4.05 0.52 -1.19
CA ALA A 152 3.21 0.15 -2.31
C ALA A 152 3.51 1.03 -3.52
N GLY A 153 3.38 0.47 -4.74
CA GLY A 153 3.62 1.26 -5.94
C GLY A 153 3.22 0.56 -7.22
N HIS A 154 2.85 1.37 -8.22
CA HIS A 154 2.45 0.92 -9.54
C HIS A 154 3.55 1.21 -10.56
N SER A 155 3.81 0.27 -11.47
CA SER A 155 4.74 0.49 -12.59
C SER A 155 6.11 0.98 -12.10
N ASN A 156 6.54 2.16 -12.54
CA ASN A 156 7.77 2.84 -12.06
C ASN A 156 7.75 3.06 -10.54
N GLY A 157 6.59 3.35 -9.94
CA GLY A 157 6.46 3.44 -8.48
C GLY A 157 6.64 2.10 -7.77
N GLY A 158 6.23 1.00 -8.40
CA GLY A 158 6.53 -0.35 -7.94
C GLY A 158 8.02 -0.67 -7.99
N ASP A 159 8.71 -0.23 -9.06
CA ASP A 159 10.16 -0.31 -9.17
C ASP A 159 10.87 0.54 -8.09
N ILE A 160 10.37 1.76 -7.82
CA ILE A 160 10.88 2.62 -6.73
C ILE A 160 10.68 1.92 -5.37
N SER A 161 9.51 1.35 -5.11
CA SER A 161 9.21 0.62 -3.87
C SER A 161 10.17 -0.55 -3.66
N MET A 162 10.39 -1.36 -4.70
CA MET A 162 11.29 -2.51 -4.64
C MET A 162 12.76 -2.07 -4.49
N TYR A 163 13.15 -0.99 -5.20
CA TYR A 163 14.51 -0.45 -5.12
C TYR A 163 14.78 0.17 -3.74
N PHE A 164 13.79 0.86 -3.15
CA PHE A 164 13.86 1.35 -1.78
C PHE A 164 14.04 0.19 -0.79
N ALA A 165 13.23 -0.86 -0.91
CA ALA A 165 13.32 -2.04 -0.05
C ALA A 165 14.70 -2.75 -0.15
N LYS A 166 15.29 -2.79 -1.35
CA LYS A 166 16.65 -3.31 -1.56
C LYS A 166 17.72 -2.48 -0.85
N ARG A 167 17.53 -1.15 -0.80
CA ARG A 167 18.52 -0.22 -0.21
C ARG A 167 18.36 -0.03 1.29
N HIS A 168 17.14 -0.19 1.80
CA HIS A 168 16.75 0.03 3.18
C HIS A 168 15.90 -1.13 3.74
N PRO A 169 16.40 -2.38 3.69
CA PRO A 169 15.59 -3.55 4.06
C PRO A 169 15.12 -3.51 5.51
N ASP A 170 15.90 -2.90 6.40
CA ASP A 170 15.59 -2.81 7.83
C ASP A 170 14.41 -1.85 8.15
N LEU A 171 13.98 -1.05 7.17
CA LEU A 171 12.82 -0.17 7.30
C LEU A 171 11.53 -0.80 6.76
N ILE A 172 11.58 -2.03 6.23
CA ILE A 172 10.46 -2.61 5.49
C ILE A 172 9.78 -3.72 6.28
N LYS A 173 8.45 -3.65 6.37
CA LYS A 173 7.58 -4.73 6.84
C LYS A 173 6.98 -5.53 5.68
N LYS A 174 6.41 -4.82 4.70
CA LYS A 174 5.72 -5.43 3.54
C LYS A 174 5.97 -4.59 2.28
N VAL A 175 5.97 -5.25 1.12
CA VAL A 175 6.00 -4.58 -0.18
C VAL A 175 4.83 -5.03 -1.04
N VAL A 176 4.14 -4.08 -1.67
CA VAL A 176 3.04 -4.33 -2.61
C VAL A 176 3.38 -3.68 -3.94
N THR A 177 3.42 -4.46 -5.01
CA THR A 177 3.65 -3.91 -6.34
C THR A 177 2.47 -4.19 -7.28
N LEU A 178 2.09 -3.16 -8.01
CA LEU A 178 1.15 -3.26 -9.11
C LEU A 178 1.96 -3.13 -10.40
N ASP A 179 2.38 -4.29 -10.90
CA ASP A 179 3.06 -4.46 -12.19
C ASP A 179 4.38 -3.65 -12.33
N ASN A 180 5.28 -3.74 -11.34
CA ASN A 180 6.65 -3.25 -11.49
C ASN A 180 7.38 -4.04 -12.59
N LEU A 181 8.26 -3.38 -13.34
CA LEU A 181 8.76 -3.94 -14.60
C LEU A 181 10.28 -4.13 -14.66
N ARG A 182 11.07 -3.45 -13.84
CA ARG A 182 12.53 -3.35 -14.02
C ARG A 182 13.36 -3.79 -12.83
N VAL A 183 12.87 -3.56 -11.61
CA VAL A 183 13.61 -3.93 -10.40
C VAL A 183 13.22 -5.33 -9.96
N PRO A 184 14.17 -6.29 -9.92
CA PRO A 184 13.89 -7.65 -9.47
C PRO A 184 13.37 -7.72 -8.05
N PHE A 185 12.51 -8.69 -7.77
CA PHE A 185 12.03 -8.96 -6.43
C PHE A 185 13.17 -9.41 -5.52
N ILE A 186 13.09 -9.03 -4.25
CA ILE A 186 14.03 -9.44 -3.21
C ILE A 186 13.58 -10.80 -2.69
N THR A 187 14.46 -11.79 -2.77
CA THR A 187 14.16 -13.20 -2.47
C THR A 187 14.86 -13.72 -1.22
N ASP A 188 15.35 -12.82 -0.35
CA ASP A 188 16.03 -13.17 0.90
C ASP A 188 15.08 -13.48 2.06
N GLY A 189 13.77 -13.35 1.86
CA GLY A 189 12.75 -13.67 2.86
C GLY A 189 12.67 -12.72 4.06
N LYS A 190 13.25 -11.52 3.98
CA LYS A 190 13.22 -10.57 5.10
C LYS A 190 11.84 -9.94 5.33
N PHE A 191 11.05 -9.80 4.28
CA PHE A 191 9.69 -9.24 4.32
C PHE A 191 8.82 -9.85 3.24
N LYS A 192 7.50 -9.79 3.45
CA LYS A 192 6.53 -10.30 2.48
C LYS A 192 6.34 -9.37 1.30
N ILE A 193 6.16 -9.96 0.12
CA ILE A 193 5.88 -9.23 -1.11
C ILE A 193 4.57 -9.73 -1.70
N LEU A 194 3.66 -8.81 -2.04
CA LEU A 194 2.49 -9.05 -2.87
C LEU A 194 2.68 -8.33 -4.21
N SER A 195 2.55 -9.05 -5.32
CA SER A 195 2.68 -8.45 -6.65
C SER A 195 1.50 -8.82 -7.54
N PHE A 196 0.81 -7.81 -8.05
CA PHE A 196 -0.17 -7.97 -9.12
C PHE A 196 0.52 -7.82 -10.46
N ARG A 197 0.25 -8.77 -11.39
CA ARG A 197 0.84 -8.78 -12.73
C ARG A 197 -0.23 -8.57 -13.78
N SER A 198 -0.09 -7.54 -14.60
CA SER A 198 -0.99 -7.30 -15.73
C SER A 198 -0.79 -8.35 -16.84
N ARG A 199 -1.77 -8.48 -17.72
CA ARG A 199 -1.67 -9.23 -18.98
C ARG A 199 -1.44 -8.30 -20.16
N ASP A 200 -0.79 -7.17 -19.91
CA ASP A 200 -0.55 -6.16 -20.95
C ASP A 200 0.55 -6.65 -21.92
N PRO A 201 0.29 -6.62 -23.24
CA PRO A 201 1.28 -7.05 -24.24
C PRO A 201 2.44 -6.06 -24.40
N VAL A 202 2.27 -4.80 -24.02
CA VAL A 202 3.25 -3.72 -24.17
C VAL A 202 4.10 -3.58 -22.91
N PHE A 203 3.49 -3.58 -21.74
CA PHE A 203 4.17 -3.40 -20.46
C PHE A 203 4.59 -4.76 -19.89
N LYS A 204 5.75 -5.26 -20.33
CA LYS A 204 6.31 -6.53 -19.86
C LYS A 204 7.44 -6.30 -18.88
N ALA A 205 7.47 -7.12 -17.84
CA ALA A 205 8.61 -7.17 -16.94
C ALA A 205 9.87 -7.65 -17.68
N ASP A 206 11.01 -7.08 -17.32
CA ASP A 206 12.30 -7.57 -17.82
C ASP A 206 12.55 -9.01 -17.33
N PRO A 207 13.30 -9.82 -18.07
CA PRO A 207 13.70 -11.15 -17.63
C PRO A 207 14.33 -11.10 -16.22
N GLY A 208 13.90 -11.98 -15.33
CA GLY A 208 14.41 -12.07 -13.96
C GLY A 208 13.82 -11.07 -12.96
N VAL A 209 12.90 -10.18 -13.35
CA VAL A 209 12.18 -9.30 -12.40
C VAL A 209 11.27 -10.11 -11.49
N VAL A 210 10.49 -11.03 -12.05
CA VAL A 210 9.62 -11.93 -11.30
C VAL A 210 10.33 -13.28 -11.16
N PRO A 211 10.62 -13.74 -9.93
CA PRO A 211 11.22 -15.05 -9.70
C PRO A 211 10.29 -16.19 -10.14
N ASN A 212 10.82 -17.40 -10.25
CA ASN A 212 10.00 -18.57 -10.46
C ASN A 212 9.14 -18.90 -9.20
N ASP A 213 8.14 -19.78 -9.36
CA ASP A 213 7.16 -20.08 -8.31
C ASP A 213 7.82 -20.70 -7.05
N GLU A 214 8.86 -21.53 -7.21
CA GLU A 214 9.61 -22.10 -6.09
C GLU A 214 10.33 -21.02 -5.26
N MET A 215 11.02 -20.10 -5.94
CA MET A 215 11.69 -18.96 -5.28
C MET A 215 10.67 -18.04 -4.60
N CYS A 216 9.53 -17.80 -5.26
CA CYS A 216 8.47 -16.98 -4.68
C CYS A 216 7.95 -17.61 -3.38
N GLN A 217 7.62 -18.89 -3.39
CA GLN A 217 7.13 -19.61 -2.21
C GLN A 217 8.13 -19.55 -1.06
N LYS A 218 9.41 -19.85 -1.35
CA LYS A 218 10.48 -19.85 -0.36
C LYS A 218 10.74 -18.47 0.26
N ALA A 219 10.56 -17.41 -0.52
CA ALA A 219 10.80 -16.04 -0.08
C ALA A 219 9.55 -15.33 0.47
N GLY A 220 8.38 -15.97 0.55
CA GLY A 220 7.14 -15.34 0.99
C GLY A 220 6.60 -14.30 0.01
N ILE A 221 6.76 -14.56 -1.30
CA ILE A 221 6.30 -13.69 -2.37
C ILE A 221 5.00 -14.26 -2.95
N THR A 222 3.93 -13.47 -2.92
CA THR A 222 2.66 -13.79 -3.57
C THR A 222 2.56 -13.06 -4.90
N VAL A 223 2.48 -13.81 -6.00
CA VAL A 223 2.30 -13.27 -7.35
C VAL A 223 0.89 -13.53 -7.84
N VAL A 224 0.11 -12.47 -8.03
CA VAL A 224 -1.26 -12.53 -8.55
C VAL A 224 -1.22 -12.19 -10.05
N LYS A 225 -1.39 -13.21 -10.89
CA LYS A 225 -1.50 -13.03 -12.34
C LYS A 225 -2.93 -12.61 -12.68
N THR A 226 -3.11 -11.40 -13.21
CA THR A 226 -4.43 -10.88 -13.58
C THR A 226 -4.67 -10.92 -15.08
N THR A 227 -5.90 -10.67 -15.51
CA THR A 227 -6.27 -10.49 -16.92
C THR A 227 -6.33 -9.02 -17.33
N TYR A 228 -5.99 -8.11 -16.41
CA TYR A 228 -6.12 -6.67 -16.56
C TYR A 228 -4.96 -6.06 -17.33
N GLN A 229 -5.20 -4.87 -17.89
CA GLN A 229 -4.17 -4.07 -18.52
C GLN A 229 -3.31 -3.36 -17.45
N HIS A 230 -2.13 -2.94 -17.83
CA HIS A 230 -1.19 -2.26 -16.94
C HIS A 230 -1.81 -1.03 -16.27
N ASN A 231 -2.47 -0.17 -17.06
CA ASN A 231 -3.07 1.07 -16.56
C ASN A 231 -4.36 0.86 -15.74
N ASP A 232 -4.99 -0.33 -15.83
CA ASP A 232 -6.16 -0.66 -15.01
C ASP A 232 -5.82 -0.83 -13.53
N LEU A 233 -4.54 -0.97 -13.19
CA LEU A 233 -4.04 -1.12 -11.83
C LEU A 233 -3.87 0.22 -11.09
N SER A 234 -4.64 1.23 -11.48
CA SER A 234 -4.70 2.57 -10.88
C SER A 234 -6.16 3.03 -10.77
N ASP A 235 -6.42 4.25 -10.30
CA ASP A 235 -7.78 4.81 -10.28
C ASP A 235 -8.40 4.95 -11.67
N ARG A 236 -7.60 4.86 -12.74
CA ARG A 236 -8.04 4.87 -14.13
C ARG A 236 -8.73 3.57 -14.54
N GLY A 237 -8.49 2.49 -13.80
CA GLY A 237 -9.11 1.19 -14.06
C GLY A 237 -10.58 1.12 -13.61
N PRO A 238 -11.33 0.12 -14.11
CA PRO A 238 -12.71 -0.08 -13.71
C PRO A 238 -12.85 -0.53 -12.26
N ASP A 239 -14.01 -0.27 -11.64
CA ASP A 239 -14.23 -0.52 -10.21
C ASP A 239 -14.06 -1.98 -9.80
N HIS A 240 -14.42 -2.93 -10.66
CA HIS A 240 -14.26 -4.35 -10.34
C HIS A 240 -12.78 -4.75 -10.18
N VAL A 241 -11.86 -4.14 -10.94
CA VAL A 241 -10.41 -4.35 -10.82
C VAL A 241 -9.91 -3.83 -9.47
N LYS A 242 -10.30 -2.60 -9.13
CA LYS A 242 -9.96 -1.98 -7.84
C LYS A 242 -10.48 -2.82 -6.67
N ASN A 243 -11.72 -3.29 -6.73
CA ASN A 243 -12.34 -4.11 -5.70
C ASN A 243 -11.63 -5.46 -5.52
N GLU A 244 -11.21 -6.11 -6.62
CA GLU A 244 -10.45 -7.37 -6.54
C GLU A 244 -9.07 -7.16 -5.93
N ILE A 245 -8.34 -6.11 -6.35
CA ILE A 245 -7.05 -5.75 -5.76
C ILE A 245 -7.21 -5.47 -4.27
N GLN A 246 -8.22 -4.70 -3.88
CA GLN A 246 -8.49 -4.39 -2.47
C GLN A 246 -8.78 -5.64 -1.64
N ALA A 247 -9.57 -6.57 -2.15
CA ALA A 247 -9.92 -7.80 -1.44
C ALA A 247 -8.69 -8.72 -1.20
N ILE A 248 -7.78 -8.78 -2.17
CA ILE A 248 -6.54 -9.56 -2.06
C ILE A 248 -5.55 -8.86 -1.13
N LEU A 249 -5.38 -7.53 -1.30
CA LEU A 249 -4.52 -6.73 -0.44
C LEU A 249 -4.98 -6.77 1.01
N ASP A 250 -6.29 -6.71 1.27
CA ASP A 250 -6.87 -6.77 2.61
C ASP A 250 -6.44 -8.04 3.35
N LYS A 251 -6.55 -9.19 2.70
CA LYS A 251 -6.07 -10.48 3.24
C LYS A 251 -4.54 -10.50 3.46
N PHE A 252 -3.78 -9.94 2.53
CA PHE A 252 -2.32 -9.86 2.65
C PHE A 252 -1.87 -8.99 3.83
N LEU A 253 -2.63 -7.93 4.14
CA LEU A 253 -2.34 -7.06 5.27
C LEU A 253 -2.56 -7.76 6.63
N ASP A 254 -3.55 -8.66 6.72
CA ASP A 254 -3.82 -9.46 7.93
C ASP A 254 -2.81 -10.59 8.15
N ASP A 255 -2.11 -11.01 7.11
CA ASP A 255 -1.15 -12.09 7.20
C ASP A 255 0.19 -11.62 7.80
N ASP A 256 0.36 -11.83 9.10
CA ASP A 256 1.60 -11.57 9.85
C ASP A 256 2.51 -12.81 9.98
N THR A 257 2.21 -13.93 9.28
CA THR A 257 3.07 -15.12 9.23
C THR A 257 4.46 -14.76 8.70
N PRO A 258 5.57 -15.20 9.32
CA PRO A 258 6.91 -14.92 8.79
C PRO A 258 7.09 -15.43 7.35
N PRO A 259 7.86 -14.74 6.50
CA PRO A 259 8.17 -15.19 5.15
C PRO A 259 8.75 -16.61 5.14
N GLY A 260 8.36 -17.45 4.16
CA GLY A 260 8.88 -18.80 4.01
C GLY A 260 8.31 -19.85 4.98
N THR A 261 7.36 -19.49 5.86
CA THR A 261 6.62 -20.44 6.66
C THR A 261 5.58 -21.12 5.76
N VAL A 262 5.75 -22.41 5.49
CA VAL A 262 4.73 -23.20 4.80
C VAL A 262 3.61 -23.46 5.82
N GLU A 263 2.38 -23.03 5.52
CA GLU A 263 1.21 -23.52 6.24
C GLU A 263 1.17 -25.04 6.03
N THR A 264 1.54 -25.80 7.05
CA THR A 264 1.26 -27.24 7.06
C THR A 264 -0.25 -27.35 7.17
N ASP A 265 -0.89 -27.86 6.13
CA ASP A 265 -2.31 -28.17 6.11
C ASP A 265 -2.74 -28.74 7.46
N LYS A 266 -3.68 -28.07 8.13
CA LYS A 266 -4.36 -28.67 9.28
C LYS A 266 -4.95 -29.97 8.78
N PRO A 267 -4.69 -31.10 9.45
CA PRO A 267 -5.32 -32.36 9.06
C PRO A 267 -6.84 -32.13 9.09
N GLU A 268 -7.46 -32.39 7.96
CA GLU A 268 -8.91 -32.41 7.80
C GLU A 268 -9.44 -33.33 8.88
N THR A 269 -10.12 -32.78 9.88
CA THR A 269 -10.81 -33.57 10.92
C THR A 269 -11.94 -34.29 10.22
N THR A 270 -11.66 -35.48 9.76
CA THR A 270 -12.69 -36.45 9.38
C THR A 270 -13.53 -36.75 10.63
N GLU A 271 -14.72 -36.18 10.68
CA GLU A 271 -15.73 -36.60 11.64
C GLU A 271 -15.96 -38.12 11.45
N PRO A 272 -15.96 -38.92 12.53
CA PRO A 272 -16.25 -40.35 12.40
C PRO A 272 -17.72 -40.51 11.99
N GLY A 273 -17.94 -41.02 10.79
CA GLY A 273 -19.26 -41.31 10.29
C GLY A 273 -20.02 -42.22 11.24
N LEU A 274 -21.22 -41.81 11.64
CA LEU A 274 -22.21 -42.62 12.33
C LEU A 274 -22.54 -43.84 11.46
N VAL A 275 -22.04 -44.99 11.85
CA VAL A 275 -22.47 -46.27 11.31
C VAL A 275 -23.87 -46.56 11.87
N ALA A 276 -24.86 -46.48 11.00
CA ALA A 276 -26.21 -46.95 11.31
C ALA A 276 -26.19 -48.47 11.46
N LEU A 277 -26.36 -48.97 12.67
CA LEU A 277 -26.62 -50.40 12.95
C LEU A 277 -28.03 -50.76 12.43
N SER A 278 -28.09 -51.52 11.33
CA SER A 278 -29.30 -52.21 10.88
C SER A 278 -29.54 -53.41 11.78
N ALA A 279 -30.73 -53.50 12.37
CA ALA A 279 -31.20 -54.69 13.12
C ALA A 279 -31.49 -55.84 12.13
N PRO A 280 -31.19 -57.11 12.50
CA PRO A 280 -31.55 -58.28 11.70
C PRO A 280 -33.02 -58.70 11.94
N PRO A 281 -33.55 -59.58 11.08
CA PRO A 281 -34.99 -59.89 10.92
C PRO A 281 -35.66 -60.59 12.09
#